data_119efaa05d8a4de12b07a7d246694e29
#
_entry.id   119efaa05d8a4de12b07a7d246694e29
#
_cell.length_a   1.000
_cell.length_b   1.000
_cell.length_c   1.000
_cell.angle_alpha   90.00
_cell.angle_beta   90.00
_cell.angle_gamma   90.00
#
_symmetry.space_group_name_H-M   'P 1'
#
loop_
_entity.id
_entity.type
_entity.pdbx_description
1 polymer ?
#
loop_
_entity_poly.entity_id
_entity_poly.type
_entity_poly.pdbx_seq_one_letter_code
_entity_poly.pdbx_strand_id
1 'polypeptide(L)'
;MEALKVKKKDVLVFNLILFLCLSFIFLYLQYAYRHHLSPFSAAYLKKSIELFWYAILPMTACGLFVWKHHRWSLPLYSFCVLLVGYKVIEGLFIEFNKIIVIALFFYAVISYFLYQLYGHYLALASLNANYSSSDLFGPLLKQIPCVLTVQDQVVSGYLTNWDEEGCFIKLSKPLILINKAKVVIDFKGRSFEQEGELVAHSVDLTGIGIKFGLSPKELNIFNWSEFNELIEELGFKPERLR
;
A
#
# COMPACT_ATOMS: atom_id res chain seq x y z
N MET A 1 -3.03 -0.37 16.65
CA MET A 1 -2.74 0.15 15.29
C MET A 1 -3.37 1.52 15.20
N GLU A 2 -2.57 2.56 15.09
CA GLU A 2 -3.09 3.90 14.84
C GLU A 2 -3.78 3.94 13.47
N ALA A 3 -4.98 4.51 13.41
CA ALA A 3 -5.69 4.70 12.16
C ALA A 3 -4.98 5.79 11.35
N LEU A 4 -4.43 5.42 10.20
CA LEU A 4 -3.77 6.34 9.29
C LEU A 4 -4.75 6.88 8.26
N LYS A 5 -4.65 8.16 7.97
CA LYS A 5 -5.31 8.81 6.84
C LYS A 5 -4.27 9.04 5.73
N VAL A 6 -4.41 8.33 4.63
CA VAL A 6 -3.56 8.52 3.45
C VAL A 6 -4.07 9.72 2.65
N LYS A 7 -3.20 10.69 2.41
CA LYS A 7 -3.53 11.98 1.79
C LYS A 7 -3.63 11.88 0.27
N LYS A 8 -2.72 11.12 -0.35
CA LYS A 8 -2.68 10.93 -1.81
C LYS A 8 -2.77 9.44 -2.10
N LYS A 9 -3.76 9.04 -2.87
CA LYS A 9 -3.92 7.64 -3.26
C LYS A 9 -3.06 7.34 -4.47
N ASP A 10 -2.32 6.24 -4.39
CA ASP A 10 -1.49 5.77 -5.48
C ASP A 10 -2.36 5.21 -6.62
N VAL A 11 -1.87 5.30 -7.85
CA VAL A 11 -2.46 4.71 -9.04
C VAL A 11 -2.68 3.20 -8.86
N LEU A 12 -1.81 2.54 -8.09
CA LEU A 12 -1.93 1.11 -7.77
C LEU A 12 -3.25 0.77 -7.07
N VAL A 13 -3.74 1.63 -6.17
CA VAL A 13 -5.03 1.43 -5.47
C VAL A 13 -6.18 1.42 -6.47
N PHE A 14 -6.18 2.35 -7.43
CA PHE A 14 -7.19 2.39 -8.49
C PHE A 14 -7.11 1.17 -9.41
N ASN A 15 -5.91 0.75 -9.78
CA ASN A 15 -5.69 -0.44 -10.61
C ASN A 15 -6.18 -1.72 -9.92
N LEU A 16 -5.99 -1.86 -8.61
CA LEU A 16 -6.55 -2.98 -7.84
C LEU A 16 -8.07 -3.00 -7.82
N ILE A 17 -8.69 -1.84 -7.60
CA ILE A 17 -10.15 -1.73 -7.60
C ILE A 17 -10.69 -2.03 -9.01
N LEU A 18 -10.06 -1.47 -10.05
CA LEU A 18 -10.41 -1.76 -11.44
C LEU A 18 -10.27 -3.27 -11.73
N PHE A 19 -9.20 -3.90 -11.27
CA PHE A 19 -8.99 -5.34 -11.45
C PHE A 19 -10.07 -6.18 -10.76
N LEU A 20 -10.52 -5.80 -9.56
CA LEU A 20 -11.65 -6.47 -8.89
C LEU A 20 -12.96 -6.33 -9.70
N CYS A 21 -13.22 -5.14 -10.26
CA CYS A 21 -14.37 -4.95 -11.16
C CYS A 21 -14.26 -5.81 -12.43
N LEU A 22 -13.08 -5.85 -13.05
CA LEU A 22 -12.82 -6.69 -14.22
C LEU A 22 -12.92 -8.19 -13.89
N SER A 23 -12.53 -8.60 -12.68
CA SER A 23 -12.69 -9.98 -12.21
C SER A 23 -14.17 -10.39 -12.13
N PHE A 24 -15.02 -9.48 -11.66
CA PHE A 24 -16.47 -9.71 -11.67
C PHE A 24 -17.02 -9.80 -13.10
N ILE A 25 -16.62 -8.87 -14.00
CA ILE A 25 -17.02 -8.90 -15.40
C ILE A 25 -16.55 -10.20 -16.07
N PHE A 26 -15.37 -10.69 -15.75
CA PHE A 26 -14.85 -11.94 -16.25
C PHE A 26 -15.72 -13.13 -15.87
N LEU A 27 -16.13 -13.25 -14.60
CA LEU A 27 -17.09 -14.27 -14.16
C LEU A 27 -18.45 -14.15 -14.85
N TYR A 28 -18.94 -12.92 -14.96
CA TYR A 28 -20.22 -12.62 -15.58
C TYR A 28 -20.25 -13.05 -17.06
N LEU A 29 -19.22 -12.68 -17.83
CA LEU A 29 -19.12 -13.03 -19.25
C LEU A 29 -18.94 -14.54 -19.47
N GLN A 30 -18.14 -15.20 -18.63
CA GLN A 30 -17.97 -16.66 -18.71
C GLN A 30 -19.28 -17.42 -18.48
N TYR A 31 -20.05 -16.99 -17.49
CA TYR A 31 -21.34 -17.61 -17.21
C TYR A 31 -22.32 -17.38 -18.35
N ALA A 32 -22.38 -16.14 -18.89
CA ALA A 32 -23.21 -15.81 -20.05
C ALA A 32 -22.87 -16.68 -21.26
N TYR A 33 -21.57 -16.80 -21.58
CA TYR A 33 -21.09 -17.62 -22.67
C TYR A 33 -21.50 -19.07 -22.53
N ARG A 34 -21.28 -19.65 -21.36
CA ARG A 34 -21.56 -21.06 -21.07
C ARG A 34 -23.04 -21.42 -21.16
N HIS A 35 -23.91 -20.51 -20.77
CA HIS A 35 -25.36 -20.74 -20.81
C HIS A 35 -26.02 -20.18 -22.08
N HIS A 36 -25.23 -19.80 -23.09
CA HIS A 36 -25.71 -19.21 -24.34
C HIS A 36 -26.66 -18.00 -24.12
N LEU A 37 -26.39 -17.24 -23.04
CA LEU A 37 -27.17 -16.06 -22.69
C LEU A 37 -26.55 -14.80 -23.31
N SER A 38 -27.40 -13.87 -23.74
CA SER A 38 -26.93 -12.56 -24.15
C SER A 38 -26.43 -11.77 -22.92
N PRO A 39 -25.15 -11.37 -22.86
CA PRO A 39 -24.63 -10.58 -21.73
C PRO A 39 -25.28 -9.20 -21.61
N PHE A 40 -25.96 -8.72 -22.64
CA PHE A 40 -26.64 -7.42 -22.66
C PHE A 40 -28.13 -7.50 -22.28
N SER A 41 -28.63 -8.68 -21.93
CA SER A 41 -30.02 -8.87 -21.50
C SER A 41 -30.25 -8.33 -20.09
N ALA A 42 -31.22 -7.41 -19.92
CA ALA A 42 -31.59 -6.88 -18.61
C ALA A 42 -32.04 -7.96 -17.62
N ALA A 43 -32.74 -8.99 -18.13
CA ALA A 43 -33.16 -10.14 -17.33
C ALA A 43 -31.98 -10.93 -16.80
N TYR A 44 -30.92 -11.13 -17.61
CA TYR A 44 -29.71 -11.79 -17.20
C TYR A 44 -28.91 -10.95 -16.20
N LEU A 45 -28.84 -9.63 -16.41
CA LEU A 45 -28.16 -8.72 -15.49
C LEU A 45 -28.78 -8.78 -14.07
N LYS A 46 -30.10 -8.80 -13.95
CA LYS A 46 -30.79 -8.95 -12.68
C LYS A 46 -30.49 -10.32 -12.04
N LYS A 47 -30.61 -11.39 -12.80
CA LYS A 47 -30.33 -12.75 -12.35
C LYS A 47 -28.88 -12.96 -11.93
N SER A 48 -27.92 -12.28 -12.60
CA SER A 48 -26.51 -12.39 -12.27
C SER A 48 -26.17 -11.81 -10.90
N ILE A 49 -26.84 -10.76 -10.45
CA ILE A 49 -26.66 -10.20 -9.11
C ILE A 49 -27.09 -11.23 -8.06
N GLU A 50 -28.24 -11.89 -8.27
CA GLU A 50 -28.70 -12.96 -7.38
C GLU A 50 -27.79 -14.18 -7.40
N LEU A 51 -27.18 -14.50 -8.54
CA LEU A 51 -26.31 -15.65 -8.70
C LEU A 51 -24.91 -15.41 -8.13
N PHE A 52 -24.36 -14.20 -8.26
CA PHE A 52 -22.97 -13.86 -7.92
C PHE A 52 -22.83 -13.04 -6.62
N TRP A 53 -23.87 -12.93 -5.81
CA TRP A 53 -23.82 -12.17 -4.55
C TRP A 53 -22.63 -12.58 -3.66
N TYR A 54 -22.28 -13.87 -3.64
CA TYR A 54 -21.17 -14.42 -2.89
C TYR A 54 -19.79 -13.94 -3.38
N ALA A 55 -19.69 -13.46 -4.63
CA ALA A 55 -18.48 -12.82 -5.17
C ALA A 55 -18.55 -11.29 -5.02
N ILE A 56 -19.72 -10.70 -5.22
CA ILE A 56 -19.93 -9.25 -5.13
C ILE A 56 -19.59 -8.73 -3.72
N LEU A 57 -20.09 -9.39 -2.67
CA LEU A 57 -19.86 -8.96 -1.29
C LEU A 57 -18.37 -8.92 -0.90
N PRO A 58 -17.58 -10.02 -1.05
CA PRO A 58 -16.16 -9.97 -0.70
C PRO A 58 -15.36 -9.04 -1.61
N MET A 59 -15.68 -8.92 -2.91
CA MET A 59 -15.01 -7.99 -3.80
C MET A 59 -15.27 -6.53 -3.42
N THR A 60 -16.51 -6.18 -3.06
CA THR A 60 -16.86 -4.84 -2.59
C THR A 60 -16.16 -4.53 -1.26
N ALA A 61 -16.17 -5.48 -0.32
CA ALA A 61 -15.45 -5.34 0.95
C ALA A 61 -13.94 -5.19 0.72
N CYS A 62 -13.36 -5.99 -0.20
CA CYS A 62 -11.96 -5.87 -0.59
C CYS A 62 -11.65 -4.49 -1.16
N GLY A 63 -12.46 -3.99 -2.09
CA GLY A 63 -12.30 -2.66 -2.66
C GLY A 63 -12.31 -1.56 -1.59
N LEU A 64 -13.21 -1.64 -0.61
CA LEU A 64 -13.26 -0.71 0.52
C LEU A 64 -12.02 -0.81 1.42
N PHE A 65 -11.51 -2.01 1.68
CA PHE A 65 -10.31 -2.21 2.49
C PHE A 65 -9.05 -1.75 1.76
N VAL A 66 -8.94 -2.00 0.46
CA VAL A 66 -7.89 -1.45 -0.41
C VAL A 66 -7.94 0.07 -0.40
N TRP A 67 -9.14 0.66 -0.54
CA TRP A 67 -9.32 2.11 -0.49
C TRP A 67 -8.89 2.74 0.84
N LYS A 68 -9.08 2.03 1.95
CA LYS A 68 -8.68 2.47 3.30
C LYS A 68 -7.27 2.04 3.71
N HIS A 69 -6.51 1.39 2.83
CA HIS A 69 -5.17 0.81 3.13
C HIS A 69 -5.17 -0.10 4.37
N HIS A 70 -6.25 -0.86 4.55
CA HIS A 70 -6.41 -1.70 5.71
C HIS A 70 -5.58 -2.99 5.57
N ARG A 71 -4.93 -3.47 6.65
CA ARG A 71 -4.08 -4.68 6.63
C ARG A 71 -4.77 -5.94 6.11
N TRP A 72 -6.08 -6.05 6.29
CA TRP A 72 -6.88 -7.18 5.80
C TRP A 72 -7.17 -7.11 4.31
N SER A 73 -6.80 -6.02 3.63
CA SER A 73 -7.00 -5.88 2.18
C SER A 73 -6.26 -6.94 1.38
N LEU A 74 -5.03 -7.29 1.77
CA LEU A 74 -4.20 -8.27 1.07
C LEU A 74 -4.73 -9.71 1.19
N PRO A 75 -5.04 -10.23 2.41
CA PRO A 75 -5.71 -11.53 2.56
C PRO A 75 -7.06 -11.61 1.85
N LEU A 76 -7.86 -10.54 1.94
CA LEU A 76 -9.17 -10.50 1.29
C LEU A 76 -9.05 -10.45 -0.24
N TYR A 77 -8.04 -9.74 -0.78
CA TYR A 77 -7.72 -9.75 -2.20
C TYR A 77 -7.37 -11.18 -2.67
N SER A 78 -6.50 -11.89 -1.94
CA SER A 78 -6.16 -13.28 -2.25
C SER A 78 -7.38 -14.18 -2.24
N PHE A 79 -8.26 -14.01 -1.26
CA PHE A 79 -9.53 -14.75 -1.19
C PHE A 79 -10.40 -14.48 -2.43
N CYS A 80 -10.57 -13.22 -2.84
CA CYS A 80 -11.33 -12.87 -4.05
C CYS A 80 -10.75 -13.51 -5.31
N VAL A 81 -9.43 -13.46 -5.48
CA VAL A 81 -8.73 -14.06 -6.63
C VAL A 81 -8.93 -15.56 -6.67
N LEU A 82 -8.77 -16.26 -5.53
CA LEU A 82 -8.99 -17.69 -5.43
C LEU A 82 -10.45 -18.09 -5.69
N LEU A 83 -11.40 -17.31 -5.21
CA LEU A 83 -12.83 -17.54 -5.46
C LEU A 83 -13.17 -17.44 -6.95
N VAL A 84 -12.63 -16.43 -7.66
CA VAL A 84 -12.80 -16.31 -9.11
C VAL A 84 -12.14 -17.49 -9.82
N GLY A 85 -10.88 -17.79 -9.50
CA GLY A 85 -10.14 -18.91 -10.09
C GLY A 85 -10.88 -20.23 -9.91
N TYR A 86 -11.40 -20.51 -8.70
CA TYR A 86 -12.16 -21.70 -8.40
C TYR A 86 -13.42 -21.82 -9.30
N LYS A 87 -14.18 -20.73 -9.45
CA LYS A 87 -15.40 -20.72 -10.27
C LYS A 87 -15.11 -20.88 -11.76
N VAL A 88 -14.01 -20.34 -12.22
CA VAL A 88 -13.55 -20.56 -13.61
C VAL A 88 -13.15 -22.00 -13.84
N ILE A 89 -12.39 -22.60 -12.93
CA ILE A 89 -11.97 -24.00 -13.00
C ILE A 89 -13.17 -24.94 -12.93
N GLU A 90 -14.11 -24.72 -12.00
CA GLU A 90 -15.38 -25.47 -11.94
C GLU A 90 -16.10 -25.45 -13.30
N GLY A 91 -16.08 -24.26 -13.96
CA GLY A 91 -16.63 -24.09 -15.29
C GLY A 91 -15.94 -24.93 -16.35
N LEU A 92 -14.61 -25.01 -16.32
CA LEU A 92 -13.80 -25.77 -17.28
C LEU A 92 -13.98 -27.28 -17.16
N PHE A 93 -14.32 -27.79 -15.97
CA PHE A 93 -14.65 -29.22 -15.79
C PHE A 93 -15.98 -29.61 -16.44
N ILE A 94 -16.89 -28.67 -16.63
CA ILE A 94 -18.19 -28.94 -17.26
C ILE A 94 -18.09 -28.77 -18.77
N GLU A 95 -17.44 -27.67 -19.23
CA GLU A 95 -17.22 -27.39 -20.63
C GLU A 95 -15.79 -26.85 -20.86
N PHE A 96 -14.96 -27.68 -21.46
CA PHE A 96 -13.58 -27.30 -21.71
C PHE A 96 -13.46 -26.29 -22.85
N ASN A 97 -12.87 -25.13 -22.57
CA ASN A 97 -12.61 -24.09 -23.56
C ASN A 97 -11.18 -23.56 -23.43
N LYS A 98 -10.39 -23.73 -24.52
CA LYS A 98 -8.97 -23.30 -24.57
C LYS A 98 -8.80 -21.79 -24.31
N ILE A 99 -9.75 -20.96 -24.79
CA ILE A 99 -9.68 -19.50 -24.61
C ILE A 99 -9.83 -19.14 -23.14
N ILE A 100 -10.73 -19.83 -22.42
CA ILE A 100 -10.93 -19.62 -20.97
C ILE A 100 -9.68 -20.05 -20.19
N VAL A 101 -9.01 -21.13 -20.60
CA VAL A 101 -7.74 -21.56 -19.97
C VAL A 101 -6.66 -20.49 -20.13
N ILE A 102 -6.50 -19.95 -21.35
CA ILE A 102 -5.53 -18.87 -21.61
C ILE A 102 -5.90 -17.61 -20.79
N ALA A 103 -7.17 -17.25 -20.76
CA ALA A 103 -7.63 -16.09 -19.97
C ALA A 103 -7.42 -16.28 -18.47
N LEU A 104 -7.63 -17.51 -17.94
CA LEU A 104 -7.33 -17.85 -16.54
C LEU A 104 -5.83 -17.74 -16.23
N PHE A 105 -4.97 -18.15 -17.15
CA PHE A 105 -3.52 -18.00 -17.00
C PHE A 105 -3.14 -16.52 -16.87
N PHE A 106 -3.59 -15.66 -17.79
CA PHE A 106 -3.33 -14.22 -17.70
C PHE A 106 -3.94 -13.59 -16.44
N TYR A 107 -5.14 -14.01 -16.06
CA TYR A 107 -5.78 -13.58 -14.81
C TYR A 107 -4.90 -13.90 -13.60
N ALA A 108 -4.37 -15.12 -13.50
CA ALA A 108 -3.49 -15.54 -12.41
C ALA A 108 -2.17 -14.73 -12.38
N VAL A 109 -1.55 -14.52 -13.55
CA VAL A 109 -0.31 -13.75 -13.67
C VAL A 109 -0.52 -12.30 -13.23
N ILE A 110 -1.56 -11.63 -13.75
CA ILE A 110 -1.86 -10.23 -13.38
C ILE A 110 -2.20 -10.14 -11.89
N SER A 111 -3.00 -11.07 -11.36
CA SER A 111 -3.35 -11.12 -9.94
C SER A 111 -2.12 -11.22 -9.05
N TYR A 112 -1.16 -12.07 -9.43
CA TYR A 112 0.09 -12.25 -8.69
C TYR A 112 0.94 -10.97 -8.68
N PHE A 113 1.10 -10.32 -9.84
CA PHE A 113 1.85 -9.05 -9.90
C PHE A 113 1.19 -7.95 -9.07
N LEU A 114 -0.12 -7.80 -9.16
CA LEU A 114 -0.85 -6.82 -8.36
C LEU A 114 -0.73 -7.12 -6.85
N TYR A 115 -0.78 -8.39 -6.46
CA TYR A 115 -0.57 -8.82 -5.07
C TYR A 115 0.82 -8.40 -4.57
N GLN A 116 1.89 -8.67 -5.33
CA GLN A 116 3.25 -8.33 -4.96
C GLN A 116 3.46 -6.81 -4.87
N LEU A 117 3.01 -6.07 -5.88
CA LEU A 117 3.12 -4.61 -5.90
C LEU A 117 2.36 -3.97 -4.73
N TYR A 118 1.15 -4.47 -4.44
CA TYR A 118 0.36 -3.92 -3.34
C TYR A 118 0.92 -4.32 -1.98
N GLY A 119 1.44 -5.53 -1.83
CA GLY A 119 2.15 -5.96 -0.63
C GLY A 119 3.38 -5.09 -0.35
N HIS A 120 4.16 -4.79 -1.39
CA HIS A 120 5.29 -3.86 -1.29
C HIS A 120 4.83 -2.45 -0.91
N TYR A 121 3.79 -1.94 -1.54
CA TYR A 121 3.21 -0.63 -1.22
C TYR A 121 2.75 -0.51 0.24
N LEU A 122 2.08 -1.53 0.78
CA LEU A 122 1.65 -1.55 2.19
C LEU A 122 2.82 -1.64 3.17
N ALA A 123 3.97 -2.15 2.72
CA ALA A 123 5.19 -2.28 3.53
C ALA A 123 6.06 -1.02 3.54
N LEU A 124 5.70 0.03 2.78
CA LEU A 124 6.44 1.29 2.78
C LEU A 124 6.51 1.89 4.19
N ALA A 125 7.69 2.35 4.57
CA ALA A 125 7.93 2.96 5.88
C ALA A 125 7.03 4.17 6.13
N SER A 126 6.76 4.96 5.10
CA SER A 126 5.89 6.15 5.16
C SER A 126 4.42 5.84 5.46
N LEU A 127 3.97 4.59 5.25
CA LEU A 127 2.61 4.12 5.55
C LEU A 127 2.54 3.28 6.82
N ASN A 128 3.68 2.97 7.43
CA ASN A 128 3.76 2.12 8.61
C ASN A 128 4.07 2.94 9.86
N ALA A 129 3.04 3.17 10.69
CA ALA A 129 3.15 3.87 11.96
C ALA A 129 3.63 2.97 13.12
N ASN A 130 3.58 1.66 12.96
CA ASN A 130 3.87 0.69 14.02
C ASN A 130 5.31 0.20 13.92
N TYR A 131 6.22 1.00 14.41
CA TYR A 131 7.60 0.61 14.56
C TYR A 131 7.93 0.31 16.04
N SER A 132 8.47 -0.87 16.30
CA SER A 132 9.03 -1.21 17.62
C SER A 132 10.53 -0.99 17.61
N SER A 133 10.97 0.15 18.12
CA SER A 133 12.40 0.46 18.25
C SER A 133 13.15 -0.49 19.21
N SER A 134 12.43 -1.25 20.03
CA SER A 134 13.02 -2.13 21.05
C SER A 134 13.76 -3.33 20.45
N ASP A 135 13.34 -3.80 19.28
CA ASP A 135 13.85 -5.05 18.73
C ASP A 135 15.07 -4.86 17.82
N LEU A 136 15.25 -3.65 17.25
CA LEU A 136 16.31 -3.35 16.29
C LEU A 136 17.50 -2.60 16.87
N PHE A 137 17.28 -1.70 17.82
CA PHE A 137 18.35 -0.80 18.26
C PHE A 137 19.03 -1.24 19.56
N GLY A 138 18.58 -2.27 20.18
CA GLY A 138 19.08 -2.64 21.51
C GLY A 138 18.94 -1.48 22.53
N PRO A 139 19.59 -1.56 23.68
CA PRO A 139 19.42 -0.57 24.75
C PRO A 139 19.98 0.83 24.43
N LEU A 140 20.78 1.00 23.38
CA LEU A 140 21.56 2.22 23.12
C LEU A 140 20.92 3.20 22.15
N LEU A 141 19.95 2.79 21.33
CA LEU A 141 19.33 3.66 20.30
C LEU A 141 17.82 3.42 20.26
N LYS A 142 17.12 3.97 21.26
CA LYS A 142 15.66 3.78 21.33
C LYS A 142 14.88 4.66 20.36
N GLN A 143 15.39 5.80 19.93
CA GLN A 143 14.70 6.75 19.05
C GLN A 143 15.74 7.66 18.38
N ILE A 144 15.56 7.95 17.10
CA ILE A 144 16.38 8.91 16.37
C ILE A 144 15.64 10.26 16.39
N PRO A 145 16.17 11.28 17.10
CA PRO A 145 15.54 12.58 17.10
C PRO A 145 15.63 13.22 15.72
N CYS A 146 14.55 13.86 15.30
CA CYS A 146 14.49 14.61 14.06
C CYS A 146 13.73 15.92 14.24
N VAL A 147 14.01 16.85 13.36
CA VAL A 147 13.32 18.14 13.30
C VAL A 147 12.59 18.21 11.97
N LEU A 148 11.31 18.52 12.02
CA LEU A 148 10.48 18.73 10.87
C LEU A 148 10.23 20.22 10.68
N THR A 149 10.59 20.75 9.52
CA THR A 149 10.28 22.10 9.12
C THR A 149 9.19 22.10 8.07
N VAL A 150 8.07 22.74 8.37
CA VAL A 150 6.92 22.86 7.48
C VAL A 150 6.60 24.36 7.37
N GLN A 151 6.87 24.96 6.21
CA GLN A 151 6.85 26.40 6.04
C GLN A 151 7.75 27.08 7.11
N ASP A 152 7.14 27.88 8.00
CA ASP A 152 7.86 28.58 9.08
C ASP A 152 7.74 27.89 10.45
N GLN A 153 7.09 26.73 10.49
CA GLN A 153 6.94 25.97 11.72
C GLN A 153 7.99 24.89 11.85
N VAL A 154 8.68 24.89 12.97
CA VAL A 154 9.67 23.87 13.33
C VAL A 154 9.13 23.01 14.45
N VAL A 155 9.00 21.72 14.23
CA VAL A 155 8.47 20.76 15.20
C VAL A 155 9.48 19.63 15.39
N SER A 156 9.82 19.36 16.63
CA SER A 156 10.65 18.21 16.99
C SER A 156 9.82 16.92 16.98
N GLY A 157 10.47 15.82 16.59
CA GLY A 157 9.86 14.50 16.56
C GLY A 157 10.91 13.41 16.65
N TYR A 158 10.46 12.19 16.48
CA TYR A 158 11.30 11.00 16.46
C TYR A 158 10.99 10.18 15.23
N LEU A 159 12.06 9.75 14.54
CA LEU A 159 11.97 8.78 13.46
C LEU A 159 11.55 7.43 14.03
N THR A 160 10.43 6.89 13.57
CA THR A 160 9.91 5.61 14.03
C THR A 160 10.11 4.50 13.01
N ASN A 161 10.03 4.84 11.75
CA ASN A 161 10.29 3.90 10.66
C ASN A 161 10.89 4.64 9.46
N TRP A 162 11.68 3.94 8.62
CA TRP A 162 12.33 4.51 7.44
C TRP A 162 12.62 3.43 6.40
N ASP A 163 12.76 3.84 5.16
CA ASP A 163 13.27 3.08 4.04
C ASP A 163 13.99 4.03 3.05
N GLU A 164 14.39 3.53 1.90
CA GLU A 164 15.06 4.33 0.87
C GLU A 164 14.18 5.46 0.33
N GLU A 165 12.85 5.27 0.31
CA GLU A 165 11.89 6.18 -0.31
C GLU A 165 11.20 7.13 0.67
N GLY A 166 11.35 6.90 1.99
CA GLY A 166 10.63 7.71 2.95
C GLY A 166 10.82 7.34 4.40
N CYS A 167 10.01 7.98 5.26
CA CYS A 167 10.03 7.72 6.68
C CYS A 167 8.68 7.97 7.33
N PHE A 168 8.52 7.45 8.55
CA PHE A 168 7.44 7.80 9.45
C PHE A 168 8.00 8.48 10.71
N ILE A 169 7.43 9.63 11.06
CA ILE A 169 7.89 10.49 12.18
C ILE A 169 6.74 10.64 13.17
N LYS A 170 7.04 10.44 14.45
CA LYS A 170 6.14 10.79 15.55
C LYS A 170 6.54 12.16 16.10
N LEU A 171 5.63 13.11 16.01
CA LEU A 171 5.84 14.51 16.43
C LEU A 171 5.53 14.69 17.92
N SER A 172 6.22 15.62 18.54
CA SER A 172 5.96 16.05 19.92
C SER A 172 4.66 16.86 20.07
N LYS A 173 4.18 17.47 18.98
CA LYS A 173 2.94 18.26 18.94
C LYS A 173 2.23 18.02 17.62
N PRO A 174 0.88 18.07 17.58
CA PRO A 174 0.14 17.99 16.33
C PRO A 174 0.51 19.13 15.40
N LEU A 175 0.63 18.82 14.11
CA LEU A 175 1.03 19.75 13.06
C LEU A 175 -0.13 19.98 12.10
N ILE A 176 -0.35 21.21 11.69
CA ILE A 176 -1.27 21.53 10.59
C ILE A 176 -0.65 21.06 9.29
N LEU A 177 -1.33 20.15 8.60
CA LEU A 177 -0.79 19.40 7.49
C LEU A 177 -0.70 20.23 6.21
N ILE A 178 0.50 20.32 5.67
CA ILE A 178 0.84 20.90 4.37
C ILE A 178 1.46 19.83 3.48
N ASN A 179 1.56 20.10 2.18
CA ASN A 179 1.96 19.07 1.22
C ASN A 179 3.45 18.72 1.26
N LYS A 180 4.33 19.66 1.64
CA LYS A 180 5.78 19.47 1.66
C LYS A 180 6.34 19.74 3.04
N ALA A 181 7.35 18.99 3.40
CA ALA A 181 8.08 19.14 4.65
C ALA A 181 9.57 18.87 4.44
N LYS A 182 10.42 19.58 5.17
CA LYS A 182 11.86 19.33 5.24
C LYS A 182 12.13 18.57 6.54
N VAL A 183 12.76 17.41 6.42
CA VAL A 183 13.23 16.60 7.56
C VAL A 183 14.71 16.86 7.76
N VAL A 184 15.09 17.13 9.00
CA VAL A 184 16.49 17.29 9.42
C VAL A 184 16.77 16.28 10.52
N ILE A 185 17.82 15.50 10.36
CA ILE A 185 18.26 14.49 11.32
C ILE A 185 19.72 14.74 11.68
N ASP A 186 19.98 15.02 12.95
CA ASP A 186 21.33 15.09 13.46
C ASP A 186 21.74 13.73 14.03
N PHE A 187 22.68 13.06 13.35
CA PHE A 187 23.09 11.72 13.72
C PHE A 187 24.64 11.59 13.66
N LYS A 188 25.23 11.17 14.77
CA LYS A 188 26.72 11.01 14.91
C LYS A 188 27.54 12.24 14.44
N GLY A 189 27.06 13.44 14.75
CA GLY A 189 27.75 14.67 14.41
C GLY A 189 27.62 15.10 12.93
N ARG A 190 26.75 14.45 12.18
CA ARG A 190 26.38 14.84 10.81
C ARG A 190 24.93 15.25 10.78
N SER A 191 24.61 16.27 10.00
CA SER A 191 23.23 16.73 9.76
C SER A 191 22.79 16.28 8.38
N PHE A 192 21.71 15.53 8.32
CA PHE A 192 21.09 15.02 7.10
C PHE A 192 19.81 15.78 6.86
N GLU A 193 19.63 16.29 5.66
CA GLU A 193 18.48 17.10 5.29
C GLU A 193 17.81 16.56 4.03
N GLN A 194 16.48 16.44 4.06
CA GLN A 194 15.73 16.00 2.89
C GLN A 194 14.36 16.64 2.85
N GLU A 195 13.96 17.13 1.67
CA GLU A 195 12.59 17.53 1.39
C GLU A 195 11.76 16.34 0.92
N GLY A 196 10.51 16.26 1.40
CA GLY A 196 9.59 15.22 1.01
C GLY A 196 8.13 15.66 0.98
N GLU A 197 7.30 14.82 0.39
CA GLU A 197 5.85 14.99 0.36
C GLU A 197 5.20 14.23 1.51
N LEU A 198 4.24 14.85 2.16
CA LEU A 198 3.42 14.24 3.19
C LEU A 198 2.39 13.30 2.54
N VAL A 199 2.54 12.00 2.76
CA VAL A 199 1.68 10.97 2.14
C VAL A 199 0.66 10.35 3.10
N ALA A 200 0.96 10.34 4.40
CA ALA A 200 0.08 9.79 5.42
C ALA A 200 0.16 10.58 6.73
N HIS A 201 -0.90 10.51 7.52
CA HIS A 201 -0.89 11.05 8.89
C HIS A 201 -1.78 10.23 9.81
N SER A 202 -1.46 10.23 11.12
CA SER A 202 -2.34 9.68 12.16
C SER A 202 -3.57 10.56 12.35
N VAL A 203 -4.62 10.01 12.96
CA VAL A 203 -5.88 10.77 13.19
C VAL A 203 -5.67 11.94 14.13
N ASP A 204 -4.75 11.81 15.09
CA ASP A 204 -4.39 12.85 16.07
C ASP A 204 -3.36 13.86 15.54
N LEU A 205 -2.92 13.74 14.30
CA LEU A 205 -1.93 14.61 13.63
C LEU A 205 -0.54 14.61 14.30
N THR A 206 -0.25 13.63 15.15
CA THR A 206 1.07 13.48 15.80
C THR A 206 1.99 12.51 15.06
N GLY A 207 1.45 11.65 14.20
CA GLY A 207 2.20 10.73 13.35
C GLY A 207 2.10 11.15 11.89
N ILE A 208 3.22 11.24 11.19
CA ILE A 208 3.25 11.62 9.77
C ILE A 208 4.20 10.73 8.98
N GLY A 209 3.73 10.30 7.81
CA GLY A 209 4.51 9.61 6.81
C GLY A 209 4.94 10.54 5.70
N ILE A 210 6.24 10.55 5.40
CA ILE A 210 6.85 11.43 4.40
C ILE A 210 7.50 10.54 3.35
N LYS A 211 7.21 10.83 2.08
CA LYS A 211 7.86 10.23 0.93
C LYS A 211 8.85 11.21 0.33
N PHE A 212 10.08 10.76 0.14
CA PHE A 212 11.14 11.56 -0.45
C PHE A 212 11.14 11.43 -1.98
N GLY A 213 11.37 12.54 -2.68
CA GLY A 213 11.67 12.55 -4.10
C GLY A 213 13.15 12.36 -4.34
N LEU A 214 13.52 12.10 -5.59
CA LEU A 214 14.90 12.14 -6.02
C LEU A 214 15.43 13.57 -5.82
N SER A 215 16.30 13.78 -4.84
CA SER A 215 16.93 15.06 -4.59
C SER A 215 18.23 15.16 -5.39
N PRO A 216 18.50 16.27 -6.07
CA PRO A 216 19.82 16.51 -6.65
C PRO A 216 20.84 16.54 -5.50
N LYS A 217 22.01 15.91 -5.69
CA LYS A 217 23.11 15.96 -4.72
C LYS A 217 23.62 17.40 -4.63
N GLU A 218 23.29 18.07 -3.54
CA GLU A 218 23.93 19.36 -3.21
C GLU A 218 25.27 19.11 -2.54
N LEU A 219 26.32 19.81 -2.98
CA LEU A 219 27.72 19.55 -2.65
C LEU A 219 28.09 19.61 -1.15
N ASN A 220 27.23 20.13 -0.28
CA ASN A 220 27.58 20.38 1.12
C ASN A 220 26.51 19.87 2.14
N ILE A 221 25.46 19.17 1.68
CA ILE A 221 24.38 18.71 2.54
C ILE A 221 24.25 17.20 2.38
N PHE A 222 24.38 16.46 3.48
CA PHE A 222 24.11 15.02 3.48
C PHE A 222 22.62 14.79 3.24
N ASN A 223 22.31 13.93 2.29
CA ASN A 223 20.94 13.62 1.90
C ASN A 223 20.40 12.36 2.62
N TRP A 224 19.14 12.04 2.35
CA TRP A 224 18.46 10.86 2.93
C TRP A 224 19.13 9.54 2.54
N SER A 225 19.61 9.39 1.31
CA SER A 225 20.28 8.16 0.86
C SER A 225 21.55 7.90 1.66
N GLU A 226 22.34 8.94 1.93
CA GLU A 226 23.57 8.83 2.74
C GLU A 226 23.28 8.52 4.20
N PHE A 227 22.14 9.02 4.73
CA PHE A 227 21.67 8.66 6.06
C PHE A 227 21.28 7.17 6.11
N ASN A 228 20.54 6.68 5.10
CA ASN A 228 20.11 5.29 5.03
C ASN A 228 21.31 4.34 4.90
N GLU A 229 22.28 4.65 4.04
CA GLU A 229 23.54 3.91 3.91
C GLU A 229 24.30 3.84 5.25
N LEU A 230 24.45 4.99 5.92
CA LEU A 230 25.16 5.05 7.21
C LEU A 230 24.50 4.18 8.29
N ILE A 231 23.16 4.20 8.36
CA ILE A 231 22.43 3.40 9.34
C ILE A 231 22.52 1.91 9.00
N GLU A 232 22.45 1.52 7.73
CA GLU A 232 22.62 0.14 7.30
C GLU A 232 24.03 -0.39 7.58
N GLU A 233 25.08 0.40 7.34
CA GLU A 233 26.47 0.07 7.67
C GLU A 233 26.65 -0.16 9.17
N LEU A 234 25.88 0.52 10.02
CA LEU A 234 25.85 0.34 11.46
C LEU A 234 25.05 -0.89 11.91
N GLY A 235 24.48 -1.64 10.97
CA GLY A 235 23.71 -2.84 11.24
C GLY A 235 22.23 -2.59 11.57
N PHE A 236 21.75 -1.35 11.46
CA PHE A 236 20.36 -1.02 11.70
C PHE A 236 19.56 -1.16 10.41
N LYS A 237 18.69 -2.16 10.35
CA LYS A 237 17.76 -2.36 9.23
C LYS A 237 16.35 -2.11 9.71
N PRO A 238 15.56 -1.32 8.95
CA PRO A 238 14.15 -1.17 9.24
C PRO A 238 13.45 -2.53 9.13
N GLU A 239 12.59 -2.84 10.08
CA GLU A 239 11.79 -4.06 10.01
C GLU A 239 10.74 -3.87 8.91
N ARG A 240 10.97 -4.52 7.76
CA ARG A 240 9.91 -4.64 6.76
C ARG A 240 8.84 -5.53 7.36
N LEU A 241 7.64 -4.99 7.58
CA LEU A 241 6.50 -5.79 7.99
C LEU A 241 6.29 -6.92 6.97
N ARG A 242 6.50 -8.13 7.46
CA ARG A 242 6.10 -9.37 6.77
C ARG A 242 4.62 -9.62 6.95
#